data_5492ee9447a3f3a096c73417bc7f3415
#
_entry.id   5492ee9447a3f3a096c73417bc7f3415
#
_cell.length_a   1.000
_cell.length_b   1.000
_cell.length_c   1.000
_cell.angle_alpha   90.00
_cell.angle_beta   90.00
_cell.angle_gamma   90.00
#
_symmetry.space_group_name_H-M   'P 1'
#
loop_
_entity.id
_entity.type
_entity.pdbx_description
1 polymer ?
#
loop_
_entity_poly.entity_id
_entity_poly.type
_entity_poly.pdbx_seq_one_letter_code
_entity_poly.pdbx_strand_id
1 'polypeptide(L)'
;MYIVGMKNVNENWVRRYDEKPHGDIDVAIAAEHLCLAATERGLGTCWVCNYDTDKMQQFFPREGFEAVVIIPLGHIAEDCPHAEKKRKEMNEIVEEI
;
A
#
# COMPACT_ATOMS: atom_id res chain seq x y z
N MET A 1 4.88 -7.51 12.90
CA MET A 1 3.54 -7.89 12.38
C MET A 1 3.50 -7.57 10.88
N TYR A 2 2.69 -8.32 10.11
CA TYR A 2 2.45 -8.01 8.70
C TYR A 2 0.97 -7.72 8.50
N ILE A 3 0.67 -6.65 7.77
CA ILE A 3 -0.68 -6.30 7.33
C ILE A 3 -0.74 -6.51 5.83
N VAL A 4 -1.76 -7.20 5.35
CA VAL A 4 -1.99 -7.43 3.92
C VAL A 4 -3.22 -6.65 3.52
N GLY A 5 -3.03 -5.63 2.69
CA GLY A 5 -4.12 -4.91 2.05
C GLY A 5 -4.69 -5.73 0.90
N MET A 6 -5.97 -6.06 0.97
CA MET A 6 -6.66 -6.85 -0.05
C MET A 6 -7.87 -6.09 -0.58
N LYS A 7 -8.11 -6.19 -1.89
CA LYS A 7 -9.33 -5.69 -2.53
C LYS A 7 -10.33 -6.83 -2.74
N ASN A 8 -11.62 -6.55 -2.59
CA ASN A 8 -12.68 -7.43 -3.06
C ASN A 8 -12.93 -7.16 -4.56
N VAL A 9 -12.60 -8.10 -5.43
CA VAL A 9 -12.71 -7.91 -6.88
C VAL A 9 -14.16 -7.85 -7.36
N ASN A 10 -15.11 -8.36 -6.56
CA ASN A 10 -16.52 -8.40 -6.88
C ASN A 10 -17.28 -7.14 -6.44
N GLU A 11 -16.72 -6.35 -5.52
CA GLU A 11 -17.40 -5.20 -4.90
C GLU A 11 -16.63 -3.87 -5.09
N ASN A 12 -15.46 -3.89 -5.74
CA ASN A 12 -14.71 -2.67 -5.98
C ASN A 12 -15.42 -1.76 -6.96
N TRP A 13 -15.26 -0.43 -6.79
CA TRP A 13 -15.82 0.54 -7.72
C TRP A 13 -15.15 0.44 -9.09
N VAL A 14 -15.98 0.48 -10.15
CA VAL A 14 -15.53 0.41 -11.53
C VAL A 14 -15.93 1.71 -12.24
N ARG A 15 -14.97 2.37 -12.86
CA ARG A 15 -15.23 3.59 -13.63
C ARG A 15 -16.02 3.26 -14.90
N ARG A 16 -17.18 3.90 -15.03
CA ARG A 16 -18.15 3.61 -16.07
C ARG A 16 -17.68 3.85 -17.51
N TYR A 17 -16.73 4.75 -17.72
CA TYR A 17 -16.32 5.18 -19.07
C TYR A 17 -15.34 4.21 -19.75
N ASP A 18 -14.51 3.52 -19.00
CA ASP A 18 -13.45 2.64 -19.48
C ASP A 18 -13.40 1.30 -18.74
N GLU A 19 -14.40 1.05 -17.90
CA GLU A 19 -14.54 -0.17 -17.10
C GLU A 19 -13.33 -0.46 -16.19
N LYS A 20 -12.54 0.57 -15.87
CA LYS A 20 -11.35 0.43 -15.02
C LYS A 20 -11.74 0.23 -13.55
N PRO A 21 -11.35 -0.90 -12.94
CA PRO A 21 -11.55 -1.11 -11.51
C PRO A 21 -10.60 -0.24 -10.67
N HIS A 22 -11.06 0.23 -9.51
CA HIS A 22 -10.32 1.15 -8.65
C HIS A 22 -10.03 0.56 -7.25
N GLY A 23 -10.23 -0.72 -7.04
CA GLY A 23 -9.97 -1.38 -5.76
C GLY A 23 -8.53 -1.20 -5.26
N ASP A 24 -7.54 -1.13 -6.16
CA ASP A 24 -6.15 -0.87 -5.80
C ASP A 24 -5.98 0.54 -5.20
N ILE A 25 -6.71 1.51 -5.72
CA ILE A 25 -6.69 2.90 -5.21
C ILE A 25 -7.31 2.95 -3.81
N ASP A 26 -8.44 2.27 -3.59
CA ASP A 26 -9.10 2.22 -2.29
C ASP A 26 -8.18 1.61 -1.22
N VAL A 27 -7.52 0.50 -1.56
CA VAL A 27 -6.55 -0.13 -0.65
C VAL A 27 -5.35 0.78 -0.40
N ALA A 28 -4.84 1.47 -1.44
CA ALA A 28 -3.71 2.39 -1.31
C ALA A 28 -4.03 3.55 -0.36
N ILE A 29 -5.22 4.15 -0.48
CA ILE A 29 -5.68 5.22 0.43
C ILE A 29 -5.73 4.72 1.87
N ALA A 30 -6.34 3.57 2.12
CA ALA A 30 -6.44 2.99 3.46
C ALA A 30 -5.07 2.63 4.04
N ALA A 31 -4.18 2.08 3.20
CA ALA A 31 -2.83 1.70 3.59
C ALA A 31 -1.97 2.93 3.96
N GLU A 32 -2.08 4.04 3.23
CA GLU A 32 -1.37 5.27 3.56
C GLU A 32 -1.84 5.85 4.90
N HIS A 33 -3.15 5.91 5.14
CA HIS A 33 -3.68 6.32 6.45
C HIS A 33 -3.16 5.44 7.60
N LEU A 34 -3.03 4.13 7.37
CA LEU A 34 -2.46 3.21 8.33
C LEU A 34 -0.98 3.53 8.61
N CYS A 35 -0.18 3.79 7.56
CA CYS A 35 1.23 4.14 7.70
C CYS A 35 1.42 5.46 8.46
N LEU A 36 0.60 6.47 8.20
CA LEU A 36 0.61 7.74 8.92
C LEU A 36 0.25 7.54 10.41
N ALA A 37 -0.80 6.78 10.69
CA ALA A 37 -1.21 6.47 12.07
C ALA A 37 -0.17 5.63 12.83
N ALA A 38 0.54 4.74 12.15
CA ALA A 38 1.65 3.97 12.72
C ALA A 38 2.82 4.89 13.08
N THR A 39 3.19 5.80 12.18
CA THR A 39 4.25 6.79 12.39
C THR A 39 3.96 7.68 13.59
N GLU A 40 2.72 8.16 13.74
CA GLU A 40 2.28 8.94 14.90
C GLU A 40 2.50 8.19 16.23
N ARG A 41 2.45 6.86 16.20
CA ARG A 41 2.67 5.97 17.36
C ARG A 41 4.12 5.51 17.51
N GLY A 42 5.06 6.07 16.76
CA GLY A 42 6.48 5.71 16.80
C GLY A 42 6.77 4.32 16.18
N LEU A 43 5.89 3.81 15.34
CA LEU A 43 6.08 2.55 14.63
C LEU A 43 6.61 2.80 13.22
N GLY A 44 7.44 1.87 12.74
CA GLY A 44 7.91 1.81 11.36
C GLY A 44 7.02 0.97 10.48
N THR A 45 6.90 1.37 9.23
CA THR A 45 6.18 0.64 8.17
C THR A 45 6.98 0.65 6.88
N CYS A 46 6.68 -0.29 6.01
CA CYS A 46 7.25 -0.32 4.65
C CYS A 46 6.18 -0.79 3.67
N TRP A 47 6.07 -0.12 2.53
CA TRP A 47 5.23 -0.57 1.42
C TRP A 47 5.96 -1.63 0.61
N VAL A 48 5.39 -2.84 0.52
CA VAL A 48 5.92 -3.95 -0.27
C VAL A 48 4.90 -4.35 -1.31
N CYS A 49 5.20 -4.03 -2.57
CA CYS A 49 4.40 -4.43 -3.74
C CYS A 49 5.13 -5.45 -4.62
N ASN A 50 6.43 -5.64 -4.42
CA ASN A 50 7.23 -6.62 -5.18
C ASN A 50 7.17 -7.99 -4.49
N TYR A 51 6.12 -8.74 -4.77
CA TYR A 51 5.91 -10.10 -4.30
C TYR A 51 5.32 -10.99 -5.41
N ASP A 52 5.44 -12.28 -5.26
CA ASP A 52 4.87 -13.29 -6.14
C ASP A 52 3.35 -13.42 -5.83
N THR A 53 2.51 -12.97 -6.75
CA THR A 53 1.05 -12.93 -6.58
C THR A 53 0.43 -14.32 -6.44
N ASP A 54 0.96 -15.32 -7.16
CA ASP A 54 0.44 -16.68 -7.11
C ASP A 54 0.74 -17.33 -5.75
N LYS A 55 1.95 -17.12 -5.22
CA LYS A 55 2.31 -17.57 -3.87
C LYS A 55 1.48 -16.85 -2.82
N MET A 56 1.25 -15.56 -3.00
CA MET A 56 0.46 -14.77 -2.09
C MET A 56 -0.98 -15.29 -1.99
N GLN A 57 -1.59 -15.64 -3.13
CA GLN A 57 -2.91 -16.25 -3.19
C GLN A 57 -2.96 -17.65 -2.54
N GLN A 58 -1.86 -18.41 -2.61
CA GLN A 58 -1.75 -19.70 -1.93
C GLN A 58 -1.63 -19.55 -0.41
N PHE A 59 -0.90 -18.53 0.07
CA PHE A 59 -0.74 -18.24 1.51
C PHE A 59 -2.02 -17.70 2.15
N PHE A 60 -2.77 -16.88 1.41
CA PHE A 60 -4.00 -16.25 1.89
C PHE A 60 -5.14 -16.52 0.92
N PRO A 61 -5.60 -17.79 0.82
CA PRO A 61 -6.66 -18.17 -0.10
C PRO A 61 -7.98 -17.55 0.36
N ARG A 62 -8.39 -16.47 -0.29
CA ARG A 62 -9.69 -15.83 -0.10
C ARG A 62 -10.37 -15.67 -1.43
N GLU A 63 -11.45 -16.39 -1.62
CA GLU A 63 -12.24 -16.26 -2.84
C GLU A 63 -12.78 -14.83 -2.99
N GLY A 64 -12.59 -14.25 -4.16
CA GLY A 64 -13.01 -12.88 -4.47
C GLY A 64 -12.08 -11.78 -3.94
N PHE A 65 -10.94 -12.14 -3.34
CA PHE A 65 -9.97 -11.16 -2.84
C PHE A 65 -8.61 -11.33 -3.49
N GLU A 66 -7.98 -10.19 -3.79
CA GLU A 66 -6.60 -10.10 -4.28
C GLU A 66 -5.77 -9.20 -3.38
N ALA A 67 -4.53 -9.63 -3.08
CA ALA A 67 -3.58 -8.81 -2.35
C ALA A 67 -3.09 -7.65 -3.24
N VAL A 68 -3.00 -6.46 -2.65
CA VAL A 68 -2.52 -5.23 -3.31
C VAL A 68 -1.18 -4.78 -2.71
N VAL A 69 -1.04 -4.88 -1.40
CA VAL A 69 0.14 -4.43 -0.68
C VAL A 69 0.37 -5.26 0.57
N ILE A 70 1.65 -5.46 0.92
CA ILE A 70 2.07 -6.01 2.21
C ILE A 70 2.75 -4.90 2.99
N ILE A 71 2.37 -4.70 4.23
CA ILE A 71 2.95 -3.69 5.10
C ILE A 71 3.51 -4.37 6.36
N PRO A 72 4.85 -4.63 6.41
CA PRO A 72 5.52 -4.88 7.66
C PRO A 72 5.31 -3.71 8.61
N LEU A 73 4.99 -3.98 9.86
CA LEU A 73 4.76 -2.98 10.89
C LEU A 73 5.41 -3.43 12.20
N GLY A 74 6.19 -2.54 12.83
CA GLY A 74 6.87 -2.83 14.08
C GLY A 74 7.70 -1.66 14.60
N HIS A 75 8.38 -1.88 15.71
CA HIS A 75 9.35 -0.90 16.22
C HIS A 75 10.57 -0.83 15.30
N ILE A 76 11.04 0.40 15.08
CA ILE A 76 12.26 0.64 14.30
C ILE A 76 13.45 0.25 15.19
N ALA A 77 14.39 -0.53 14.64
CA ALA A 77 15.60 -0.90 15.34
C ALA A 77 16.47 0.35 15.61
N GLU A 78 17.17 0.38 16.75
CA GLU A 78 18.01 1.53 17.13
C GLU A 78 19.16 1.78 16.15
N ASP A 79 19.65 0.71 15.51
CA ASP A 79 20.71 0.72 14.50
C ASP A 79 20.18 0.78 13.06
N CYS A 80 18.90 1.07 12.87
CA CYS A 80 18.30 1.14 11.55
C CYS A 80 18.94 2.27 10.71
N PRO A 81 19.54 1.96 9.56
CA PRO A 81 20.15 2.99 8.73
C PRO A 81 19.07 3.91 8.15
N HIS A 82 19.27 5.22 8.33
CA HIS A 82 18.44 6.23 7.69
C HIS A 82 18.95 6.50 6.28
N ALA A 83 18.29 5.92 5.29
CA ALA A 83 18.59 6.23 3.90
C ALA A 83 18.16 7.67 3.56
N GLU A 84 19.05 8.41 2.91
CA GLU A 84 18.70 9.71 2.36
C GLU A 84 17.59 9.58 1.32
N LYS A 85 16.50 10.31 1.54
CA LYS A 85 15.35 10.29 0.64
C LYS A 85 15.50 11.35 -0.44
N LYS A 86 15.68 10.92 -1.69
CA LYS A 86 15.64 11.83 -2.83
C LYS A 86 14.18 12.13 -3.18
N ARG A 87 13.82 13.39 -3.19
CA ARG A 87 12.50 13.90 -3.58
C ARG A 87 12.68 14.84 -4.78
N LYS A 88 11.70 14.83 -5.67
CA LYS A 88 11.60 15.86 -6.70
C LYS A 88 11.19 17.19 -6.07
N GLU A 89 11.58 18.27 -6.69
CA GLU A 89 11.12 19.61 -6.31
C GLU A 89 9.62 19.76 -6.62
N MET A 90 8.93 20.64 -5.87
CA MET A 90 7.49 20.83 -6.03
C MET A 90 7.08 21.22 -7.44
N ASN A 91 7.87 22.07 -8.11
CA ASN A 91 7.63 22.52 -9.48
C ASN A 91 7.84 21.42 -10.55
N GLU A 92 8.43 20.28 -10.18
CA GLU A 92 8.54 19.10 -11.06
C GLU A 92 7.34 18.15 -10.95
N ILE A 93 6.51 18.30 -9.92
CA ILE A 93 5.39 17.40 -9.60
C ILE A 93 4.05 18.09 -9.49
N VAL A 94 4.02 19.42 -9.37
CA VAL A 94 2.81 20.24 -9.30
C VAL A 94 2.88 21.32 -10.35
N GLU A 95 1.83 21.44 -11.12
CA GLU A 95 1.61 22.52 -12.10
C GLU A 95 0.37 23.31 -11.69
N GLU A 96 0.49 24.63 -11.59
CA GLU A 96 -0.66 25.51 -11.41
C GLU A 96 -1.24 25.86 -12.78
N ILE A 97 -2.52 25.60 -12.96
CA ILE A 97 -3.25 25.84 -14.22
C ILE A 97 -4.08 27.11 -14.08
#